data_3fa142a1c11f03b3713205560cb734a5
#
_entry.id   3fa142a1c11f03b3713205560cb734a5
#
_cell.length_a   1.000
_cell.length_b   1.000
_cell.length_c   1.000
_cell.angle_alpha   90.00
_cell.angle_beta   90.00
_cell.angle_gamma   90.00
#
_symmetry.space_group_name_H-M   'P 1'
#
loop_
_entity.id
_entity.type
_entity.pdbx_description
1 polymer ?
#
loop_
_entity_poly.entity_id
_entity_poly.type
_entity_poly.pdbx_seq_one_letter_code
_entity_poly.pdbx_strand_id
1 'polypeptide(L)'
;MNIAAILFDLGDVIMQEETEVKDAEWNTLRAELVDGMGDALRAFKSRGYRLGLVADTRAKTAWNVLHQHGLYDLFDALAISEQVGAEKPDARIFRTALDALGITPQDYSRVVMVGNNPVRDVRGANRLGLVSIWFHWNDRYRPDPDVVDKPAYEVRSARELVGVIDRIGKT
;
A
#
# COMPACT_ATOMS: atom_id res chain seq x y z
N MET A 1 1.12 12.22 -15.85
CA MET A 1 1.75 10.86 -15.98
C MET A 1 0.66 9.79 -16.03
N ASN A 2 0.69 8.88 -16.98
CA ASN A 2 -0.25 7.76 -16.97
C ASN A 2 0.20 6.73 -15.91
N ILE A 3 -0.52 6.64 -14.78
CA ILE A 3 -0.23 5.70 -13.69
C ILE A 3 -0.45 4.27 -14.19
N ALA A 4 0.57 3.42 -14.08
CA ALA A 4 0.53 2.02 -14.51
C ALA A 4 -0.12 1.11 -13.45
N ALA A 5 0.12 1.38 -12.16
CA ALA A 5 -0.47 0.68 -11.03
C ALA A 5 -0.34 1.50 -9.73
N ILE A 6 -1.16 1.17 -8.74
CA ILE A 6 -1.08 1.71 -7.38
C ILE A 6 -0.89 0.54 -6.42
N LEU A 7 0.21 0.55 -5.67
CA LEU A 7 0.51 -0.41 -4.62
C LEU A 7 0.14 0.17 -3.26
N PHE A 8 -0.40 -0.65 -2.38
CA PHE A 8 -0.81 -0.27 -1.02
C PHE A 8 -0.18 -1.17 0.02
N ASP A 9 0.26 -0.59 1.14
CA ASP A 9 0.42 -1.32 2.38
C ASP A 9 -0.95 -1.64 3.01
N LEU A 10 -1.00 -2.52 4.01
CA LEU A 10 -2.23 -2.93 4.68
C LEU A 10 -2.45 -2.16 5.99
N GLY A 11 -1.55 -2.32 6.95
CA GLY A 11 -1.67 -1.76 8.29
C GLY A 11 -1.58 -0.24 8.30
N ASP A 12 -2.49 0.43 8.97
CA ASP A 12 -2.62 1.90 9.04
C ASP A 12 -2.59 2.62 7.67
N VAL A 13 -2.87 1.87 6.59
CA VAL A 13 -3.14 2.40 5.24
C VAL A 13 -4.53 1.99 4.80
N ILE A 14 -4.84 0.71 4.79
CA ILE A 14 -6.17 0.17 4.46
C ILE A 14 -6.98 -0.07 5.73
N MET A 15 -6.39 -0.74 6.72
CA MET A 15 -7.01 -1.02 8.02
C MET A 15 -6.30 -0.28 9.15
N GLN A 16 -7.03 0.00 10.23
CA GLN A 16 -6.50 0.57 11.47
C GLN A 16 -5.94 -0.56 12.35
N GLU A 17 -4.61 -0.62 12.54
CA GLU A 17 -3.97 -1.67 13.34
C GLU A 17 -4.44 -1.69 14.82
N GLU A 18 -4.81 -0.55 15.37
CA GLU A 18 -5.30 -0.46 16.75
C GLU A 18 -6.66 -1.14 16.96
N THR A 19 -7.40 -1.41 15.88
CA THR A 19 -8.73 -2.05 15.91
C THR A 19 -8.66 -3.56 15.68
N GLU A 20 -7.47 -4.12 15.46
CA GLU A 20 -7.30 -5.53 15.17
C GLU A 20 -7.82 -6.44 16.28
N VAL A 21 -8.65 -7.40 15.92
CA VAL A 21 -9.01 -8.54 16.76
C VAL A 21 -8.29 -9.77 16.21
N LYS A 22 -7.46 -10.40 17.05
CA LYS A 22 -6.57 -11.50 16.64
C LYS A 22 -7.04 -12.85 17.17
N ASP A 23 -6.72 -13.92 16.44
CA ASP A 23 -6.86 -15.30 16.92
C ASP A 23 -5.66 -15.72 17.79
N ALA A 24 -5.70 -16.96 18.29
CA ALA A 24 -4.63 -17.52 19.14
C ALA A 24 -3.28 -17.63 18.41
N GLU A 25 -3.29 -17.73 17.09
CA GLU A 25 -2.09 -17.76 16.23
C GLU A 25 -1.65 -16.36 15.78
N TRP A 26 -2.22 -15.29 16.35
CA TRP A 26 -1.91 -13.90 16.02
C TRP A 26 -2.27 -13.47 14.57
N ASN A 27 -3.20 -14.18 13.92
CA ASN A 27 -3.78 -13.67 12.69
C ASN A 27 -4.89 -12.68 13.02
N THR A 28 -4.99 -11.61 12.29
CA THR A 28 -6.11 -10.69 12.39
C THR A 28 -7.37 -11.35 11.84
N LEU A 29 -8.39 -11.46 12.68
CA LEU A 29 -9.71 -11.94 12.29
C LEU A 29 -10.55 -10.85 11.66
N ARG A 30 -10.43 -9.64 12.23
CA ARG A 30 -11.13 -8.44 11.75
C ARG A 30 -10.40 -7.18 12.21
N ALA A 31 -10.58 -6.10 11.46
CA ALA A 31 -10.14 -4.75 11.80
C ALA A 31 -11.05 -3.73 11.10
N GLU A 32 -11.10 -2.51 11.60
CA GLU A 32 -11.80 -1.43 10.93
C GLU A 32 -10.95 -0.82 9.81
N LEU A 33 -11.60 -0.27 8.78
CA LEU A 33 -10.89 0.44 7.73
C LEU A 33 -10.42 1.81 8.21
N VAL A 34 -9.34 2.29 7.63
CA VAL A 34 -8.99 3.72 7.70
C VAL A 34 -10.09 4.51 6.99
N ASP A 35 -10.51 5.62 7.62
CA ASP A 35 -11.65 6.41 7.15
C ASP A 35 -11.52 6.80 5.66
N GLY A 36 -12.57 6.49 4.91
CA GLY A 36 -12.66 6.76 3.47
C GLY A 36 -11.79 5.87 2.57
N MET A 37 -10.95 4.96 3.10
CA MET A 37 -10.04 4.16 2.28
C MET A 37 -10.79 3.12 1.44
N GLY A 38 -11.83 2.49 1.99
CA GLY A 38 -12.66 1.56 1.21
C GLY A 38 -13.26 2.19 -0.04
N ASP A 39 -13.79 3.41 0.09
CA ASP A 39 -14.35 4.16 -1.04
C ASP A 39 -13.27 4.61 -2.03
N ALA A 40 -12.11 5.04 -1.53
CA ALA A 40 -10.97 5.40 -2.37
C ALA A 40 -10.51 4.22 -3.24
N LEU A 41 -10.35 3.01 -2.66
CA LEU A 41 -9.95 1.81 -3.40
C LEU A 41 -10.97 1.44 -4.48
N ARG A 42 -12.28 1.48 -4.16
CA ARG A 42 -13.35 1.25 -5.14
C ARG A 42 -13.32 2.29 -6.26
N ALA A 43 -13.11 3.55 -5.91
CA ALA A 43 -12.99 4.63 -6.89
C ALA A 43 -11.77 4.45 -7.81
N PHE A 44 -10.62 4.05 -7.28
CA PHE A 44 -9.44 3.76 -8.10
C PHE A 44 -9.70 2.59 -9.06
N LYS A 45 -10.30 1.50 -8.55
CA LYS A 45 -10.65 0.36 -9.39
C LYS A 45 -11.64 0.71 -10.50
N SER A 46 -12.70 1.47 -10.19
CA SER A 46 -13.70 1.91 -11.17
C SER A 46 -13.12 2.83 -12.27
N ARG A 47 -12.01 3.51 -11.99
CA ARG A 47 -11.26 4.33 -12.96
C ARG A 47 -10.25 3.50 -13.79
N GLY A 48 -10.20 2.18 -13.58
CA GLY A 48 -9.35 1.27 -14.34
C GLY A 48 -7.91 1.16 -13.84
N TYR A 49 -7.59 1.66 -12.64
CA TYR A 49 -6.27 1.46 -12.08
C TYR A 49 -6.07 -0.01 -11.67
N ARG A 50 -4.88 -0.55 -11.96
CA ARG A 50 -4.42 -1.83 -11.39
C ARG A 50 -4.00 -1.60 -9.95
N LEU A 51 -4.51 -2.43 -9.03
CA LEU A 51 -4.22 -2.31 -7.59
C LEU A 51 -3.40 -3.51 -7.14
N GLY A 52 -2.33 -3.26 -6.39
CA GLY A 52 -1.52 -4.27 -5.74
C GLY A 52 -1.43 -4.06 -4.24
N LEU A 53 -1.41 -5.14 -3.48
CA LEU A 53 -1.08 -5.14 -2.06
C LEU A 53 0.39 -5.52 -1.88
N VAL A 54 1.12 -4.78 -1.05
CA VAL A 54 2.51 -5.08 -0.64
C VAL A 54 2.57 -4.96 0.87
N ALA A 55 2.38 -6.07 1.59
CA ALA A 55 2.14 -6.06 3.03
C ALA A 55 3.10 -6.97 3.81
N ASP A 56 3.69 -6.42 4.89
CA ASP A 56 4.47 -7.19 5.86
C ASP A 56 3.53 -7.81 6.89
N THR A 57 2.95 -8.96 6.54
CA THR A 57 1.92 -9.62 7.34
C THR A 57 1.80 -11.10 7.00
N ARG A 58 0.90 -11.78 7.72
CA ARG A 58 0.48 -13.15 7.39
C ARG A 58 -0.60 -13.14 6.33
N ALA A 59 -0.61 -14.15 5.47
CA ALA A 59 -1.58 -14.29 4.40
C ALA A 59 -3.03 -14.32 4.93
N LYS A 60 -3.27 -15.06 6.01
CA LYS A 60 -4.59 -15.15 6.66
C LYS A 60 -5.09 -13.79 7.16
N THR A 61 -4.20 -12.95 7.73
CA THR A 61 -4.52 -11.58 8.14
C THR A 61 -5.00 -10.74 6.96
N ALA A 62 -4.23 -10.69 5.88
CA ALA A 62 -4.60 -9.91 4.70
C ALA A 62 -5.93 -10.38 4.10
N TRP A 63 -6.12 -11.70 3.96
CA TRP A 63 -7.36 -12.27 3.41
C TRP A 63 -8.57 -11.95 4.28
N ASN A 64 -8.49 -12.15 5.59
CA ASN A 64 -9.59 -11.89 6.52
C ASN A 64 -10.04 -10.44 6.43
N VAL A 65 -9.12 -9.49 6.50
CA VAL A 65 -9.45 -8.05 6.46
C VAL A 65 -10.03 -7.65 5.10
N LEU A 66 -9.41 -8.07 4.01
CA LEU A 66 -9.89 -7.71 2.67
C LEU A 66 -11.26 -8.32 2.38
N HIS A 67 -11.53 -9.57 2.78
CA HIS A 67 -12.84 -10.21 2.63
C HIS A 67 -13.90 -9.60 3.53
N GLN A 68 -13.56 -9.27 4.80
CA GLN A 68 -14.47 -8.59 5.73
C GLN A 68 -15.14 -7.37 5.11
N HIS A 69 -14.36 -6.60 4.32
CA HIS A 69 -14.80 -5.33 3.75
C HIS A 69 -15.16 -5.39 2.26
N GLY A 70 -15.15 -6.59 1.66
CA GLY A 70 -15.42 -6.76 0.22
C GLY A 70 -14.41 -6.04 -0.67
N LEU A 71 -13.13 -6.04 -0.26
CA LEU A 71 -12.04 -5.37 -0.98
C LEU A 71 -11.11 -6.35 -1.70
N TYR A 72 -11.21 -7.66 -1.40
CA TYR A 72 -10.27 -8.67 -1.92
C TYR A 72 -10.20 -8.65 -3.46
N ASP A 73 -11.35 -8.66 -4.12
CA ASP A 73 -11.46 -8.71 -5.59
C ASP A 73 -11.07 -7.38 -6.28
N LEU A 74 -10.78 -6.33 -5.52
CA LEU A 74 -10.26 -5.09 -6.09
C LEU A 74 -8.77 -5.18 -6.43
N PHE A 75 -8.04 -6.09 -5.77
CA PHE A 75 -6.61 -6.23 -5.95
C PHE A 75 -6.28 -7.21 -7.07
N ASP A 76 -5.46 -6.78 -8.01
CA ASP A 76 -4.96 -7.56 -9.13
C ASP A 76 -3.70 -8.37 -8.76
N ALA A 77 -3.02 -7.99 -7.66
CA ALA A 77 -1.86 -8.69 -7.13
C ALA A 77 -1.76 -8.54 -5.61
N LEU A 78 -1.31 -9.59 -4.93
CA LEU A 78 -1.03 -9.59 -3.49
C LEU A 78 0.40 -10.10 -3.26
N ALA A 79 1.28 -9.26 -2.75
CA ALA A 79 2.61 -9.62 -2.28
C ALA A 79 2.63 -9.52 -0.76
N ILE A 80 2.59 -10.65 -0.10
CA ILE A 80 2.50 -10.79 1.35
C ILE A 80 3.81 -11.40 1.86
N SER A 81 4.44 -10.77 2.85
CA SER A 81 5.78 -11.15 3.32
C SER A 81 5.90 -12.61 3.74
N GLU A 82 4.88 -13.18 4.37
CA GLU A 82 4.87 -14.62 4.74
C GLU A 82 5.01 -15.53 3.52
N GLN A 83 4.40 -15.18 2.39
CA GLN A 83 4.42 -15.98 1.16
C GLN A 83 5.68 -15.69 0.32
N VAL A 84 6.14 -14.45 0.31
CA VAL A 84 7.31 -14.02 -0.48
C VAL A 84 8.63 -14.40 0.20
N GLY A 85 8.64 -14.54 1.54
CA GLY A 85 9.85 -14.74 2.33
C GLY A 85 10.74 -13.48 2.38
N ALA A 86 10.16 -12.30 2.25
CA ALA A 86 10.84 -11.02 2.35
C ALA A 86 9.87 -9.93 2.84
N GLU A 87 10.39 -9.03 3.67
CA GLU A 87 9.67 -7.86 4.17
C GLU A 87 10.21 -6.57 3.50
N LYS A 88 9.39 -5.52 3.45
CA LYS A 88 9.83 -4.18 3.06
C LYS A 88 10.92 -3.66 4.02
N PRO A 89 11.96 -3.01 3.56
CA PRO A 89 12.16 -2.44 2.22
C PRO A 89 12.90 -3.37 1.22
N ASP A 90 12.92 -4.69 1.41
CA ASP A 90 13.53 -5.61 0.46
C ASP A 90 12.80 -5.52 -0.90
N ALA A 91 13.59 -5.35 -1.97
CA ALA A 91 13.05 -5.20 -3.32
C ALA A 91 12.22 -6.41 -3.80
N ARG A 92 12.44 -7.60 -3.23
CA ARG A 92 11.75 -8.84 -3.63
C ARG A 92 10.24 -8.73 -3.44
N ILE A 93 9.77 -8.17 -2.31
CA ILE A 93 8.34 -8.09 -2.06
C ILE A 93 7.64 -7.14 -3.04
N PHE A 94 8.27 -6.00 -3.37
CA PHE A 94 7.73 -5.08 -4.37
C PHE A 94 7.72 -5.70 -5.76
N ARG A 95 8.84 -6.34 -6.17
CA ARG A 95 8.94 -7.00 -7.48
C ARG A 95 7.92 -8.10 -7.64
N THR A 96 7.62 -8.87 -6.59
CA THR A 96 6.56 -9.89 -6.64
C THR A 96 5.21 -9.28 -7.03
N ALA A 97 4.83 -8.14 -6.46
CA ALA A 97 3.60 -7.44 -6.85
C ALA A 97 3.70 -6.88 -8.27
N LEU A 98 4.82 -6.26 -8.63
CA LEU A 98 5.03 -5.66 -9.94
C LEU A 98 5.01 -6.70 -11.06
N ASP A 99 5.68 -7.83 -10.87
CA ASP A 99 5.70 -8.94 -11.83
C ASP A 99 4.30 -9.55 -12.01
N ALA A 100 3.55 -9.76 -10.92
CA ALA A 100 2.18 -10.24 -10.97
C ALA A 100 1.24 -9.28 -11.71
N LEU A 101 1.51 -7.96 -11.64
CA LEU A 101 0.81 -6.92 -12.38
C LEU A 101 1.30 -6.77 -13.84
N GLY A 102 2.33 -7.51 -14.25
CA GLY A 102 2.93 -7.36 -15.58
C GLY A 102 3.63 -6.01 -15.79
N ILE A 103 4.16 -5.42 -14.70
CA ILE A 103 4.89 -4.13 -14.73
C ILE A 103 6.38 -4.42 -14.91
N THR A 104 6.97 -3.87 -15.95
CA THR A 104 8.41 -4.01 -16.20
C THR A 104 9.20 -2.85 -15.60
N PRO A 105 10.52 -2.99 -15.39
CA PRO A 105 11.35 -1.93 -14.81
C PRO A 105 11.27 -0.57 -15.53
N GLN A 106 10.97 -0.57 -16.83
CA GLN A 106 10.81 0.65 -17.63
C GLN A 106 9.59 1.48 -17.18
N ASP A 107 8.60 0.83 -16.55
CA ASP A 107 7.36 1.46 -16.10
C ASP A 107 7.34 1.78 -14.60
N TYR A 108 8.40 1.47 -13.85
CA TYR A 108 8.45 1.66 -12.40
C TYR A 108 8.18 3.12 -11.98
N SER A 109 8.67 4.10 -12.74
CA SER A 109 8.40 5.52 -12.49
C SER A 109 6.91 5.92 -12.65
N ARG A 110 6.08 5.02 -13.19
CA ARG A 110 4.64 5.17 -13.37
C ARG A 110 3.83 4.39 -12.34
N VAL A 111 4.49 3.75 -11.37
CA VAL A 111 3.85 3.03 -10.27
C VAL A 111 3.89 3.88 -9.01
N VAL A 112 2.77 3.95 -8.33
CA VAL A 112 2.66 4.65 -7.04
C VAL A 112 2.68 3.61 -5.92
N MET A 113 3.47 3.83 -4.86
CA MET A 113 3.40 3.08 -3.60
C MET A 113 2.83 3.99 -2.51
N VAL A 114 1.73 3.56 -1.89
CA VAL A 114 1.08 4.22 -0.76
C VAL A 114 1.39 3.42 0.50
N GLY A 115 2.08 4.02 1.45
CA GLY A 115 2.45 3.37 2.70
C GLY A 115 2.60 4.34 3.85
N ASN A 116 2.52 3.84 5.08
CA ASN A 116 2.61 4.66 6.31
C ASN A 116 4.00 4.66 6.94
N ASN A 117 4.87 3.72 6.57
CA ASN A 117 6.18 3.55 7.18
C ASN A 117 7.31 4.10 6.28
N PRO A 118 7.96 5.22 6.67
CA PRO A 118 9.01 5.82 5.85
C PRO A 118 10.19 4.88 5.56
N VAL A 119 10.57 4.05 6.53
CA VAL A 119 11.73 3.13 6.40
C VAL A 119 11.41 1.92 5.53
N ARG A 120 10.17 1.44 5.56
CA ARG A 120 9.73 0.24 4.83
C ARG A 120 9.18 0.62 3.45
N ASP A 121 8.14 1.45 3.43
CA ASP A 121 7.39 1.75 2.21
C ASP A 121 8.08 2.80 1.34
N VAL A 122 8.37 3.98 1.92
CA VAL A 122 8.94 5.10 1.15
C VAL A 122 10.33 4.74 0.65
N ARG A 123 11.21 4.24 1.54
CA ARG A 123 12.56 3.83 1.16
C ARG A 123 12.55 2.71 0.12
N GLY A 124 11.71 1.67 0.32
CA GLY A 124 11.60 0.56 -0.61
C GLY A 124 11.15 1.01 -1.99
N ALA A 125 10.11 1.86 -2.05
CA ALA A 125 9.62 2.44 -3.28
C ALA A 125 10.67 3.32 -3.99
N ASN A 126 11.30 4.24 -3.25
CA ASN A 126 12.31 5.14 -3.81
C ASN A 126 13.51 4.40 -4.41
N ARG A 127 13.99 3.33 -3.74
CA ARG A 127 15.10 2.50 -4.25
C ARG A 127 14.79 1.79 -5.56
N LEU A 128 13.52 1.55 -5.83
CA LEU A 128 13.05 0.96 -7.09
C LEU A 128 12.66 2.00 -8.15
N GLY A 129 12.66 3.28 -7.79
CA GLY A 129 12.22 4.36 -8.69
C GLY A 129 10.70 4.46 -8.82
N LEU A 130 9.94 3.91 -7.85
CA LEU A 130 8.50 4.11 -7.77
C LEU A 130 8.19 5.50 -7.21
N VAL A 131 6.99 6.01 -7.47
CA VAL A 131 6.48 7.24 -6.86
C VAL A 131 5.96 6.89 -5.46
N SER A 132 6.63 7.38 -4.41
CA SER A 132 6.22 7.11 -3.03
C SER A 132 5.24 8.16 -2.51
N ILE A 133 4.15 7.70 -1.88
CA ILE A 133 3.21 8.53 -1.12
C ILE A 133 3.26 8.07 0.33
N TRP A 134 3.68 8.96 1.23
CA TRP A 134 3.63 8.72 2.66
C TRP A 134 2.24 9.09 3.18
N PHE A 135 1.50 8.05 3.63
CA PHE A 135 0.16 8.17 4.18
C PHE A 135 0.25 8.12 5.72
N HIS A 136 0.13 9.27 6.37
CA HIS A 136 0.36 9.38 7.82
C HIS A 136 -0.80 10.11 8.51
N TRP A 137 -1.95 9.48 8.59
CA TRP A 137 -3.12 9.98 9.30
C TRP A 137 -2.98 9.87 10.83
N ASN A 138 -2.06 9.03 11.30
CA ASN A 138 -1.68 8.89 12.71
C ASN A 138 -0.17 9.07 12.90
N ASP A 139 0.27 9.15 14.16
CA ASP A 139 1.67 9.39 14.54
C ASP A 139 2.48 8.10 14.83
N ARG A 140 2.01 6.92 14.39
CA ARG A 140 2.66 5.63 14.70
C ARG A 140 4.08 5.56 14.18
N TYR A 141 4.29 5.97 12.94
CA TYR A 141 5.60 5.97 12.29
C TYR A 141 6.04 7.40 11.99
N ARG A 142 6.86 7.97 12.88
CA ARG A 142 7.47 9.28 12.65
C ARG A 142 8.76 9.11 11.85
N PRO A 143 9.03 9.97 10.88
CA PRO A 143 10.32 9.97 10.21
C PRO A 143 11.41 10.33 11.21
N ASP A 144 12.52 9.60 11.18
CA ASP A 144 13.77 10.06 11.75
C ASP A 144 14.35 11.11 10.80
N PRO A 145 14.50 12.38 11.23
CA PRO A 145 14.98 13.44 10.35
C PRO A 145 16.33 13.15 9.69
N ASP A 146 17.16 12.33 10.32
CA ASP A 146 18.52 12.03 9.87
C ASP A 146 18.62 10.82 8.93
N VAL A 147 17.54 10.04 8.78
CA VAL A 147 17.59 8.70 8.12
C VAL A 147 16.58 8.56 6.97
N VAL A 148 15.74 9.53 6.70
CA VAL A 148 14.55 9.31 5.87
C VAL A 148 14.72 9.73 4.43
N ASP A 149 14.49 8.76 3.53
CA ASP A 149 14.20 9.01 2.13
C ASP A 149 12.92 9.87 2.04
N LYS A 150 13.01 11.02 1.38
CA LYS A 150 11.84 11.91 1.23
C LYS A 150 10.80 11.25 0.33
N PRO A 151 9.52 11.21 0.75
CA PRO A 151 8.44 10.78 -0.13
C PRO A 151 8.24 11.79 -1.26
N ALA A 152 7.74 11.32 -2.40
CA ALA A 152 7.35 12.21 -3.48
C ALA A 152 6.12 13.06 -3.09
N TYR A 153 5.23 12.49 -2.28
CA TYR A 153 4.04 13.16 -1.75
C TYR A 153 3.75 12.71 -0.32
N GLU A 154 3.09 13.59 0.44
CA GLU A 154 2.56 13.31 1.78
C GLU A 154 1.07 13.55 1.81
N VAL A 155 0.32 12.66 2.47
CA VAL A 155 -1.13 12.77 2.64
C VAL A 155 -1.55 12.28 4.02
N ARG A 156 -2.64 12.86 4.56
CA ARG A 156 -3.15 12.54 5.90
C ARG A 156 -4.56 11.95 5.89
N SER A 157 -5.17 11.79 4.71
CA SER A 157 -6.51 11.23 4.57
C SER A 157 -6.67 10.55 3.22
N ALA A 158 -7.64 9.62 3.14
CA ALA A 158 -8.01 9.00 1.86
C ALA A 158 -8.47 10.05 0.83
N ARG A 159 -9.12 11.12 1.27
CA ARG A 159 -9.53 12.24 0.39
C ARG A 159 -8.33 12.95 -0.23
N GLU A 160 -7.30 13.24 0.56
CA GLU A 160 -6.05 13.84 0.06
C GLU A 160 -5.34 12.89 -0.90
N LEU A 161 -5.31 11.59 -0.58
CA LEU A 161 -4.74 10.56 -1.44
C LEU A 161 -5.42 10.56 -2.82
N VAL A 162 -6.75 10.55 -2.87
CA VAL A 162 -7.50 10.64 -4.15
C VAL A 162 -7.09 11.89 -4.92
N GLY A 163 -7.00 13.04 -4.26
CA GLY A 163 -6.59 14.29 -4.89
C GLY A 163 -5.16 14.26 -5.44
N VAL A 164 -4.23 13.58 -4.76
CA VAL A 164 -2.84 13.41 -5.24
C VAL A 164 -2.81 12.48 -6.45
N ILE A 165 -3.47 11.33 -6.39
CA ILE A 165 -3.56 10.38 -7.52
C ILE A 165 -4.17 11.06 -8.75
N ASP A 166 -5.21 11.86 -8.58
CA ASP A 166 -5.84 12.61 -9.68
C ASP A 166 -4.87 13.63 -10.33
N ARG A 167 -4.03 14.29 -9.52
CA ARG A 167 -3.01 15.23 -10.06
C ARG A 167 -1.92 14.49 -10.82
N ILE A 168 -1.39 13.39 -10.26
CA ILE A 168 -0.37 12.56 -10.91
C ILE A 168 -0.90 12.00 -12.24
N GLY A 169 -2.14 11.53 -12.27
CA GLY A 169 -2.77 10.93 -13.45
C GLY A 169 -3.03 11.92 -14.59
N LYS A 170 -3.12 13.24 -14.31
CA LYS A 170 -3.38 14.29 -15.31
C LYS A 170 -2.11 14.90 -15.92
N THR A 171 -0.95 14.67 -15.31
CA THR A 171 0.36 15.14 -15.79
C THR A 171 0.97 14.12 -16.76
#